data_0cdbda478496fd053505870fb096bae4
#
_entry.id   0cdbda478496fd053505870fb096bae4
#
_cell.length_a   1.000
_cell.length_b   1.000
_cell.length_c   1.000
_cell.angle_alpha   90.00
_cell.angle_beta   90.00
_cell.angle_gamma   90.00
#
_symmetry.space_group_name_H-M   'P 1'
#
loop_
_entity.id
_entity.type
_entity.pdbx_description
1 polymer ?
#
loop_
_entity_poly.entity_id
_entity_poly.type
_entity_poly.pdbx_seq_one_letter_code
_entity_poly.pdbx_strand_id
1 'polypeptide(L)'
;MAETGQQKSGETEYLSKNKKELILGLAWYIFYFMLSYISCAFQVDIISELSNWLFLVLFPLLMIAVFRKEKVIQTLKETGLKHFDRKTVLRILLICAVYQGVIILVFGLGEFCFNITNIFQIFVKLPVFFCLMILTAAFTEEIFFRGILQRTMMDSLKKPYLAILLTGILFGLYHFPFAYYLWNDTAGNIMNSLKMIMTEHVLAGCAFGFIYYKSNKNLWSCIILHAFTNAVIMALGTVFST
;
A
#
# COMPACT_ATOMS: atom_id res chain seq x y z
N MET A 1 7.92 -14.06 -43.16
CA MET A 1 9.01 -13.26 -42.52
C MET A 1 8.60 -11.83 -42.11
N ALA A 2 7.57 -11.24 -42.67
CA ALA A 2 7.11 -9.85 -42.31
C ALA A 2 6.37 -9.77 -40.95
N GLU A 3 5.61 -10.79 -40.55
CA GLU A 3 4.86 -10.81 -39.27
C GLU A 3 5.75 -10.80 -38.02
N THR A 4 6.93 -11.43 -38.07
CA THR A 4 7.87 -11.44 -36.95
C THR A 4 8.53 -10.09 -36.68
N GLY A 5 8.64 -9.23 -37.68
CA GLY A 5 9.21 -7.89 -37.56
C GLY A 5 8.26 -6.89 -36.87
N GLN A 6 6.97 -6.90 -37.21
CA GLN A 6 5.96 -6.03 -36.61
C GLN A 6 5.69 -6.41 -35.14
N GLN A 7 5.68 -7.69 -34.81
CA GLN A 7 5.48 -8.18 -33.44
C GLN A 7 6.65 -7.77 -32.52
N LYS A 8 7.91 -7.88 -32.99
CA LYS A 8 9.09 -7.41 -32.23
C LYS A 8 9.11 -5.90 -32.05
N SER A 9 8.70 -5.12 -33.04
CA SER A 9 8.64 -3.65 -32.95
C SER A 9 7.62 -3.19 -31.91
N GLY A 10 6.41 -3.78 -31.91
CA GLY A 10 5.37 -3.47 -30.93
C GLY A 10 5.76 -3.86 -29.48
N GLU A 11 6.44 -4.98 -29.30
CA GLU A 11 6.93 -5.41 -27.98
C GLU A 11 8.01 -4.47 -27.43
N THR A 12 8.90 -4.00 -28.29
CA THR A 12 9.98 -3.06 -27.92
C THR A 12 9.41 -1.71 -27.53
N GLU A 13 8.40 -1.22 -28.26
CA GLU A 13 7.71 0.03 -27.95
C GLU A 13 6.93 -0.05 -26.62
N TYR A 14 6.20 -1.14 -26.39
CA TYR A 14 5.48 -1.41 -25.15
C TYR A 14 6.43 -1.46 -23.93
N LEU A 15 7.57 -2.15 -24.05
CA LEU A 15 8.58 -2.19 -22.98
C LEU A 15 9.21 -0.82 -22.71
N SER A 16 9.44 -0.02 -23.76
CA SER A 16 9.96 1.35 -23.62
C SER A 16 8.97 2.25 -22.89
N LYS A 17 7.68 2.15 -23.22
CA LYS A 17 6.60 2.91 -22.55
C LYS A 17 6.52 2.58 -21.06
N ASN A 18 6.49 1.29 -20.71
CA ASN A 18 6.41 0.85 -19.30
C ASN A 18 7.63 1.28 -18.48
N LYS A 19 8.84 1.25 -19.06
CA LYS A 19 10.06 1.77 -18.39
C LYS A 19 9.98 3.26 -18.09
N LYS A 20 9.47 4.06 -19.01
CA LYS A 20 9.27 5.51 -18.80
C LYS A 20 8.24 5.77 -17.70
N GLU A 21 7.13 5.05 -17.68
CA GLU A 21 6.14 5.15 -16.60
C GLU A 21 6.72 4.75 -15.24
N LEU A 22 7.54 3.71 -15.20
CA LEU A 22 8.24 3.32 -13.99
C LEU A 22 9.18 4.43 -13.49
N ILE A 23 9.94 5.05 -14.39
CA ILE A 23 10.83 6.18 -14.03
C ILE A 23 10.01 7.35 -13.48
N LEU A 24 8.88 7.70 -14.11
CA LEU A 24 7.98 8.73 -13.61
C LEU A 24 7.43 8.39 -12.22
N GLY A 25 6.96 7.16 -12.02
CA GLY A 25 6.46 6.70 -10.72
C GLY A 25 7.53 6.73 -9.63
N LEU A 26 8.77 6.32 -9.93
CA LEU A 26 9.89 6.37 -8.99
C LEU A 26 10.32 7.81 -8.69
N ALA A 27 10.37 8.68 -9.69
CA ALA A 27 10.67 10.10 -9.48
C ALA A 27 9.60 10.76 -8.59
N TRP A 28 8.32 10.43 -8.81
CA TRP A 28 7.24 10.90 -7.95
C TRP A 28 7.35 10.35 -6.53
N TYR A 29 7.71 9.07 -6.36
CA TYR A 29 7.96 8.46 -5.05
C TYR A 29 9.06 9.22 -4.30
N ILE A 30 10.19 9.52 -4.94
CA ILE A 30 11.30 10.26 -4.34
C ILE A 30 10.83 11.66 -3.92
N PHE A 31 10.11 12.36 -4.79
CA PHE A 31 9.55 13.68 -4.47
C PHE A 31 8.65 13.63 -3.23
N TYR A 32 7.70 12.70 -3.20
CA TYR A 32 6.77 12.57 -2.09
C TYR A 32 7.45 12.11 -0.79
N PHE A 33 8.43 11.21 -0.89
CA PHE A 33 9.27 10.82 0.25
C PHE A 33 10.01 12.02 0.86
N MET A 34 10.63 12.86 0.03
CA MET A 34 11.32 14.07 0.48
C MET A 34 10.35 15.07 1.13
N LEU A 35 9.16 15.22 0.56
CA LEU A 35 8.11 16.07 1.12
C LEU A 35 7.65 15.55 2.50
N SER A 36 7.45 14.24 2.64
CA SER A 36 7.12 13.59 3.92
C SER A 36 8.25 13.77 4.94
N TYR A 37 9.49 13.61 4.51
CA TYR A 37 10.66 13.82 5.36
C TYR A 37 10.72 15.26 5.89
N ILE A 38 10.55 16.26 5.02
CA ILE A 38 10.53 17.68 5.40
C ILE A 38 9.36 17.96 6.36
N SER A 39 8.16 17.46 6.04
CA SER A 39 6.97 17.62 6.89
C SER A 39 7.22 17.11 8.31
N CYS A 40 7.74 15.89 8.44
CA CYS A 40 8.02 15.28 9.75
C CYS A 40 9.19 15.96 10.48
N ALA A 41 10.30 16.26 9.78
CA ALA A 41 11.51 16.82 10.39
C ALA A 41 11.30 18.24 10.92
N PHE A 42 10.51 19.04 10.23
CA PHE A 42 10.22 20.44 10.63
C PHE A 42 8.87 20.60 11.35
N GLN A 43 8.14 19.49 11.58
CA GLN A 43 6.82 19.48 12.21
C GLN A 43 5.84 20.45 11.51
N VAL A 44 5.93 20.52 10.18
CA VAL A 44 5.03 21.31 9.35
C VAL A 44 3.93 20.40 8.81
N ASP A 45 2.68 20.79 8.98
CA ASP A 45 1.53 19.99 8.54
C ASP A 45 1.32 20.07 7.02
N ILE A 46 2.31 19.57 6.25
CA ILE A 46 2.23 19.44 4.79
C ILE A 46 1.53 18.13 4.42
N ILE A 47 1.81 17.06 5.17
CA ILE A 47 1.25 15.74 4.94
C ILE A 47 0.06 15.52 5.86
N SER A 48 -1.11 15.48 5.28
CA SER A 48 -2.40 15.21 5.93
C SER A 48 -3.17 14.18 5.13
N GLU A 49 -4.28 13.71 5.65
CA GLU A 49 -5.16 12.77 4.93
C GLU A 49 -5.61 13.32 3.57
N LEU A 50 -5.94 14.62 3.51
CA LEU A 50 -6.33 15.27 2.25
C LEU A 50 -5.14 15.33 1.27
N SER A 51 -3.95 15.65 1.75
CA SER A 51 -2.76 15.71 0.90
C SER A 51 -2.36 14.33 0.37
N ASN A 52 -2.60 13.24 1.11
CA ASN A 52 -2.42 11.88 0.63
C ASN A 52 -3.28 11.58 -0.61
N TRP A 53 -4.53 12.03 -0.64
CA TRP A 53 -5.37 11.91 -1.84
C TRP A 53 -4.80 12.67 -3.03
N LEU A 54 -4.21 13.84 -2.81
CA LEU A 54 -3.57 14.62 -3.87
C LEU A 54 -2.29 13.95 -4.35
N PHE A 55 -1.38 13.61 -3.43
CA PHE A 55 -0.02 13.16 -3.78
C PHE A 55 0.09 11.66 -4.10
N LEU A 56 -0.75 10.80 -3.52
CA LEU A 56 -0.70 9.36 -3.81
C LEU A 56 -1.73 8.92 -4.86
N VAL A 57 -2.76 9.74 -5.14
CA VAL A 57 -3.81 9.36 -6.09
C VAL A 57 -3.86 10.35 -7.26
N LEU A 58 -4.26 11.59 -7.01
CA LEU A 58 -4.63 12.51 -8.08
C LEU A 58 -3.43 12.86 -8.98
N PHE A 59 -2.35 13.37 -8.40
CA PHE A 59 -1.20 13.83 -9.17
C PHE A 59 -0.46 12.69 -9.91
N PRO A 60 -0.18 11.52 -9.31
CA PRO A 60 0.42 10.41 -10.05
C PRO A 60 -0.47 9.91 -11.20
N LEU A 61 -1.78 9.83 -11.01
CA LEU A 61 -2.71 9.44 -12.08
C LEU A 61 -2.75 10.48 -13.18
N LEU A 62 -2.78 11.77 -12.85
CA LEU A 62 -2.72 12.86 -13.82
C LEU A 62 -1.41 12.82 -14.63
N MET A 63 -0.29 12.66 -13.97
CA MET A 63 1.04 12.57 -14.60
C MET A 63 1.09 11.42 -15.62
N ILE A 64 0.61 10.24 -15.25
CA ILE A 64 0.58 9.08 -16.15
C ILE A 64 -0.44 9.31 -17.29
N ALA A 65 -1.61 9.83 -16.98
CA ALA A 65 -2.64 10.11 -17.99
C ALA A 65 -2.16 11.13 -19.05
N VAL A 66 -1.48 12.20 -18.61
CA VAL A 66 -0.86 13.18 -19.52
C VAL A 66 0.25 12.53 -20.35
N PHE A 67 1.12 11.75 -19.73
CA PHE A 67 2.17 11.01 -20.42
C PHE A 67 1.62 10.06 -21.50
N ARG A 68 0.53 9.37 -21.21
CA ARG A 68 -0.13 8.44 -22.12
C ARG A 68 -1.07 9.11 -23.11
N LYS A 69 -1.38 10.40 -22.94
CA LYS A 69 -2.40 11.15 -23.69
C LYS A 69 -3.79 10.51 -23.61
N GLU A 70 -4.17 10.05 -22.41
CA GLU A 70 -5.45 9.41 -22.14
C GLU A 70 -6.22 10.08 -21.00
N LYS A 71 -7.47 9.67 -20.78
CA LYS A 71 -8.28 10.19 -19.66
C LYS A 71 -7.83 9.60 -18.34
N VAL A 72 -7.78 10.41 -17.27
CA VAL A 72 -7.44 9.97 -15.91
C VAL A 72 -8.26 8.77 -15.45
N ILE A 73 -9.56 8.74 -15.80
CA ILE A 73 -10.43 7.61 -15.47
C ILE A 73 -9.98 6.29 -16.12
N GLN A 74 -9.36 6.36 -17.30
CA GLN A 74 -8.79 5.19 -17.97
C GLN A 74 -7.56 4.69 -17.21
N THR A 75 -6.66 5.59 -16.85
CA THR A 75 -5.48 5.28 -16.03
C THR A 75 -5.89 4.67 -14.69
N LEU A 76 -6.91 5.24 -14.03
CA LEU A 76 -7.44 4.70 -12.77
C LEU A 76 -7.99 3.26 -12.92
N LYS A 77 -8.75 2.98 -13.97
CA LYS A 77 -9.24 1.61 -14.24
C LYS A 77 -8.10 0.59 -14.39
N GLU A 78 -6.99 1.02 -14.99
CA GLU A 78 -5.81 0.17 -15.19
C GLU A 78 -5.01 -0.12 -13.92
N THR A 79 -5.21 0.63 -12.84
CA THR A 79 -4.60 0.31 -11.52
C THR A 79 -5.08 -1.01 -10.95
N GLY A 80 -6.20 -1.54 -11.47
CA GLY A 80 -6.77 -2.80 -11.01
C GLY A 80 -8.01 -2.64 -10.12
N LEU A 81 -8.66 -1.47 -10.14
CA LEU A 81 -9.98 -1.28 -9.54
C LEU A 81 -11.04 -2.02 -10.38
N LYS A 82 -11.10 -3.32 -10.18
CA LYS A 82 -12.03 -4.24 -10.87
C LYS A 82 -13.34 -4.38 -10.09
N HIS A 83 -14.36 -4.93 -10.76
CA HIS A 83 -15.61 -5.24 -10.09
C HIS A 83 -15.41 -6.26 -8.95
N PHE A 84 -16.14 -6.05 -7.88
CA PHE A 84 -16.24 -6.93 -6.72
C PHE A 84 -17.20 -8.08 -7.04
N ASP A 85 -16.73 -9.32 -6.99
CA ASP A 85 -17.61 -10.47 -6.95
C ASP A 85 -17.65 -11.08 -5.53
N ARG A 86 -18.75 -11.75 -5.19
CA ARG A 86 -18.99 -12.34 -3.86
C ARG A 86 -17.89 -13.35 -3.47
N LYS A 87 -17.39 -14.13 -4.43
CA LYS A 87 -16.35 -15.15 -4.17
C LYS A 87 -15.03 -14.48 -3.83
N THR A 88 -14.69 -13.41 -4.56
CA THR A 88 -13.49 -12.60 -4.28
C THR A 88 -13.57 -11.98 -2.89
N VAL A 89 -14.71 -11.39 -2.52
CA VAL A 89 -14.93 -10.82 -1.17
C VAL A 89 -14.71 -11.86 -0.07
N LEU A 90 -15.35 -13.02 -0.18
CA LEU A 90 -15.22 -14.09 0.82
C LEU A 90 -13.79 -14.60 0.95
N ARG A 91 -13.06 -14.75 -0.18
CA ARG A 91 -11.65 -15.13 -0.15
C ARG A 91 -10.79 -14.09 0.53
N ILE A 92 -11.03 -12.80 0.26
CA ILE A 92 -10.29 -11.71 0.90
C ILE A 92 -10.55 -11.70 2.41
N LEU A 93 -11.81 -11.81 2.84
CA LEU A 93 -12.15 -11.86 4.25
C LEU A 93 -11.49 -13.06 4.96
N LEU A 94 -11.43 -14.22 4.32
CA LEU A 94 -10.73 -15.38 4.85
C LEU A 94 -9.23 -15.12 4.97
N ILE A 95 -8.59 -14.52 3.95
CA ILE A 95 -7.18 -14.14 3.98
C ILE A 95 -6.93 -13.13 5.10
N CYS A 96 -7.79 -12.12 5.25
CA CYS A 96 -7.70 -11.15 6.34
C CYS A 96 -7.76 -11.84 7.71
N ALA A 97 -8.70 -12.75 7.91
CA ALA A 97 -8.85 -13.48 9.17
C ALA A 97 -7.61 -14.34 9.49
N VAL A 98 -7.09 -15.07 8.49
CA VAL A 98 -5.88 -15.89 8.65
C VAL A 98 -4.65 -15.01 8.91
N TYR A 99 -4.46 -13.97 8.09
CA TYR A 99 -3.33 -13.04 8.24
C TYR A 99 -3.33 -12.39 9.63
N GLN A 100 -4.48 -11.86 10.05
CA GLN A 100 -4.62 -11.22 11.35
C GLN A 100 -4.47 -12.23 12.51
N GLY A 101 -4.99 -13.44 12.34
CA GLY A 101 -4.78 -14.52 13.32
C GLY A 101 -3.30 -14.86 13.51
N VAL A 102 -2.53 -14.92 12.44
CA VAL A 102 -1.06 -15.14 12.49
C VAL A 102 -0.36 -13.96 13.19
N ILE A 103 -0.72 -12.72 12.86
CA ILE A 103 -0.14 -11.54 13.53
C ILE A 103 -0.41 -11.56 15.04
N ILE A 104 -1.65 -11.83 15.45
CA ILE A 104 -2.02 -11.91 16.88
C ILE A 104 -1.28 -13.06 17.57
N LEU A 105 -1.16 -14.23 16.93
CA LEU A 105 -0.43 -15.38 17.49
C LEU A 105 1.07 -15.10 17.66
N VAL A 106 1.69 -14.43 16.70
CA VAL A 106 3.14 -14.19 16.71
C VAL A 106 3.52 -13.04 17.64
N PHE A 107 2.71 -11.98 17.66
CA PHE A 107 3.07 -10.72 18.31
C PHE A 107 2.17 -10.34 19.50
N GLY A 108 1.02 -10.98 19.70
CA GLY A 108 -0.04 -10.46 20.57
C GLY A 108 -0.53 -11.32 21.71
N LEU A 109 -0.20 -12.60 21.79
CA LEU A 109 -0.78 -13.49 22.82
C LEU A 109 -0.30 -13.24 24.27
N GLY A 110 0.79 -12.51 24.45
CA GLY A 110 1.35 -12.23 25.78
C GLY A 110 0.80 -10.96 26.45
N GLU A 111 0.19 -10.06 25.71
CA GLU A 111 -0.12 -8.71 26.19
C GLU A 111 -1.64 -8.40 26.32
N PHE A 112 -2.51 -9.25 25.77
CA PHE A 112 -3.95 -8.96 25.74
C PHE A 112 -4.74 -9.80 26.75
N CYS A 113 -5.18 -9.16 27.82
CA CYS A 113 -6.20 -9.73 28.72
C CYS A 113 -7.60 -9.57 28.10
N PHE A 114 -8.03 -10.50 27.27
CA PHE A 114 -9.37 -10.48 26.67
C PHE A 114 -10.45 -10.80 27.72
N ASN A 115 -11.25 -9.79 28.06
CA ASN A 115 -12.51 -9.95 28.77
C ASN A 115 -13.70 -9.62 27.84
N ILE A 116 -14.93 -9.93 28.30
CA ILE A 116 -16.14 -9.73 27.49
C ILE A 116 -16.34 -8.26 27.08
N THR A 117 -15.96 -7.31 27.96
CA THR A 117 -16.09 -5.88 27.70
C THR A 117 -15.12 -5.43 26.62
N ASN A 118 -13.87 -5.89 26.66
CA ASN A 118 -12.86 -5.58 25.65
C ASN A 118 -13.24 -6.15 24.29
N ILE A 119 -13.73 -7.39 24.25
CA ILE A 119 -14.22 -8.03 23.02
C ILE A 119 -15.36 -7.21 22.42
N PHE A 120 -16.34 -6.79 23.23
CA PHE A 120 -17.45 -5.97 22.77
C PHE A 120 -16.97 -4.61 22.23
N GLN A 121 -16.07 -3.93 22.90
CA GLN A 121 -15.51 -2.65 22.43
C GLN A 121 -14.77 -2.82 21.10
N ILE A 122 -13.95 -3.86 20.94
CA ILE A 122 -13.27 -4.17 19.67
C ILE A 122 -14.30 -4.37 18.56
N PHE A 123 -15.34 -5.17 18.83
CA PHE A 123 -16.39 -5.46 17.85
C PHE A 123 -17.15 -4.21 17.38
N VAL A 124 -17.38 -3.24 18.27
CA VAL A 124 -18.03 -1.96 17.94
C VAL A 124 -17.08 -1.00 17.20
N LYS A 125 -15.81 -0.92 17.62
CA LYS A 125 -14.83 0.01 17.04
C LYS A 125 -14.30 -0.45 15.68
N LEU A 126 -14.16 -1.75 15.47
CA LEU A 126 -13.55 -2.32 14.26
C LEU A 126 -14.23 -1.87 12.95
N PRO A 127 -15.56 -1.89 12.79
CA PRO A 127 -16.20 -1.41 11.57
C PRO A 127 -15.95 0.08 11.30
N VAL A 128 -15.92 0.89 12.34
CA VAL A 128 -15.65 2.34 12.23
C VAL A 128 -14.24 2.58 11.74
N PHE A 129 -13.23 1.96 12.39
CA PHE A 129 -11.84 2.06 11.97
C PHE A 129 -11.62 1.46 10.58
N PHE A 130 -12.31 0.37 10.24
CA PHE A 130 -12.22 -0.20 8.91
C PHE A 130 -12.67 0.78 7.80
N CYS A 131 -13.82 1.42 7.97
CA CYS A 131 -14.28 2.44 7.04
C CYS A 131 -13.33 3.64 6.99
N LEU A 132 -12.83 4.09 8.14
CA LEU A 132 -11.87 5.17 8.22
C LEU A 132 -10.57 4.81 7.47
N MET A 133 -9.99 3.64 7.71
CA MET A 133 -8.76 3.20 7.06
C MET A 133 -8.90 3.00 5.55
N ILE A 134 -10.07 2.59 5.05
CA ILE A 134 -10.33 2.58 3.61
C ILE A 134 -10.20 3.99 3.04
N LEU A 135 -10.81 4.99 3.69
CA LEU A 135 -10.88 6.35 3.15
C LEU A 135 -9.58 7.14 3.32
N THR A 136 -8.78 6.83 4.33
CA THR A 136 -7.56 7.59 4.64
C THR A 136 -6.30 6.96 4.04
N ALA A 137 -5.85 5.83 4.55
CA ALA A 137 -4.57 5.23 4.20
C ALA A 137 -4.67 4.18 3.09
N ALA A 138 -5.51 3.14 3.28
CA ALA A 138 -5.45 1.95 2.46
C ALA A 138 -5.75 2.22 0.97
N PHE A 139 -6.75 3.05 0.66
CA PHE A 139 -7.10 3.34 -0.74
C PHE A 139 -5.99 4.15 -1.43
N THR A 140 -5.50 5.19 -0.77
CA THR A 140 -4.50 6.10 -1.35
C THR A 140 -3.17 5.40 -1.57
N GLU A 141 -2.70 4.67 -0.58
CA GLU A 141 -1.44 3.95 -0.63
C GLU A 141 -1.47 2.79 -1.62
N GLU A 142 -2.55 1.99 -1.64
CA GLU A 142 -2.63 0.86 -2.56
C GLU A 142 -2.74 1.28 -4.02
N ILE A 143 -3.43 2.39 -4.34
CA ILE A 143 -3.43 2.94 -5.71
C ILE A 143 -2.00 3.26 -6.16
N PHE A 144 -1.24 3.93 -5.31
CA PHE A 144 0.11 4.33 -5.67
C PHE A 144 1.08 3.15 -5.69
N PHE A 145 1.20 2.41 -4.59
CA PHE A 145 2.20 1.36 -4.47
C PHE A 145 1.88 0.13 -5.32
N ARG A 146 0.63 -0.32 -5.40
CA ARG A 146 0.26 -1.52 -6.17
C ARG A 146 -0.26 -1.19 -7.54
N GLY A 147 -1.18 -0.23 -7.62
CA GLY A 147 -1.81 0.16 -8.89
C GLY A 147 -0.84 0.85 -9.85
N ILE A 148 0.12 1.61 -9.36
CA ILE A 148 1.09 2.33 -10.19
C ILE A 148 2.48 1.67 -10.11
N LEU A 149 3.18 1.74 -8.98
CA LEU A 149 4.58 1.32 -8.89
C LEU A 149 4.77 -0.19 -9.14
N GLN A 150 4.07 -1.04 -8.38
CA GLN A 150 4.25 -2.49 -8.52
C GLN A 150 3.83 -2.97 -9.90
N ARG A 151 2.70 -2.47 -10.41
CA ARG A 151 2.22 -2.83 -11.75
C ARG A 151 3.27 -2.49 -12.81
N THR A 152 3.76 -1.25 -12.83
CA THR A 152 4.75 -0.81 -13.82
C THR A 152 6.10 -1.52 -13.67
N MET A 153 6.52 -1.85 -12.43
CA MET A 153 7.69 -2.69 -12.19
C MET A 153 7.51 -4.10 -12.74
N MET A 154 6.36 -4.75 -12.48
CA MET A 154 6.08 -6.09 -13.00
C MET A 154 6.10 -6.10 -14.53
N ASP A 155 5.49 -5.09 -15.16
CA ASP A 155 5.40 -4.99 -16.61
C ASP A 155 6.75 -4.65 -17.25
N SER A 156 7.62 -3.89 -16.56
CA SER A 156 8.96 -3.50 -17.04
C SER A 156 10.01 -4.57 -16.80
N LEU A 157 10.03 -5.18 -15.62
CA LEU A 157 11.07 -6.15 -15.23
C LEU A 157 10.75 -7.56 -15.68
N LYS A 158 9.47 -7.87 -15.96
CA LYS A 158 8.98 -9.24 -16.23
C LYS A 158 9.30 -10.25 -15.12
N LYS A 159 9.54 -9.77 -13.90
CA LYS A 159 9.90 -10.55 -12.71
C LYS A 159 8.96 -10.16 -11.55
N PRO A 160 7.78 -10.80 -11.44
CA PRO A 160 6.75 -10.37 -10.49
C PRO A 160 7.22 -10.39 -9.02
N TYR A 161 7.94 -11.43 -8.60
CA TYR A 161 8.41 -11.51 -7.21
C TYR A 161 9.47 -10.45 -6.87
N LEU A 162 10.34 -10.11 -7.83
CA LEU A 162 11.28 -9.00 -7.64
C LEU A 162 10.55 -7.66 -7.53
N ALA A 163 9.53 -7.44 -8.35
CA ALA A 163 8.70 -6.24 -8.26
C ALA A 163 7.97 -6.14 -6.91
N ILE A 164 7.45 -7.27 -6.39
CA ILE A 164 6.83 -7.33 -5.05
C ILE A 164 7.84 -6.95 -3.97
N LEU A 165 9.04 -7.54 -4.00
CA LEU A 165 10.08 -7.24 -3.02
C LEU A 165 10.49 -5.77 -3.06
N LEU A 166 10.79 -5.23 -4.24
CA LEU A 166 11.22 -3.84 -4.41
C LEU A 166 10.13 -2.85 -3.95
N THR A 167 8.88 -3.09 -4.34
CA THR A 167 7.78 -2.22 -3.91
C THR A 167 7.43 -2.38 -2.43
N GLY A 168 7.63 -3.56 -1.84
CA GLY A 168 7.53 -3.77 -0.40
C GLY A 168 8.59 -2.95 0.37
N ILE A 169 9.83 -2.95 -0.12
CA ILE A 169 10.91 -2.11 0.44
C ILE A 169 10.56 -0.62 0.32
N LEU A 170 10.10 -0.16 -0.85
CA LEU A 170 9.69 1.24 -1.03
C LEU A 170 8.52 1.61 -0.12
N PHE A 171 7.55 0.71 0.07
CA PHE A 171 6.45 0.89 0.99
C PHE A 171 6.91 1.05 2.44
N GLY A 172 7.84 0.21 2.88
CA GLY A 172 8.45 0.36 4.21
C GLY A 172 9.20 1.68 4.34
N LEU A 173 10.10 1.99 3.41
CA LEU A 173 10.89 3.22 3.43
C LEU A 173 10.02 4.49 3.43
N TYR A 174 8.87 4.48 2.78
CA TYR A 174 7.89 5.57 2.83
C TYR A 174 7.48 5.93 4.27
N HIS A 175 7.43 4.95 5.18
CA HIS A 175 7.06 5.15 6.59
C HIS A 175 8.24 5.61 7.47
N PHE A 176 9.48 5.64 6.94
CA PHE A 176 10.66 5.98 7.74
C PHE A 176 10.58 7.38 8.38
N PRO A 177 10.17 8.46 7.68
CA PRO A 177 10.07 9.77 8.31
C PRO A 177 9.10 9.78 9.50
N PHE A 178 7.97 9.09 9.37
CA PHE A 178 6.98 8.99 10.46
C PHE A 178 7.55 8.20 11.65
N ALA A 179 8.19 7.06 11.40
CA ALA A 179 8.81 6.24 12.44
C ALA A 179 9.92 7.00 13.18
N TYR A 180 10.75 7.72 12.45
CA TYR A 180 11.91 8.40 13.04
C TYR A 180 11.54 9.69 13.78
N TYR A 181 10.52 10.43 13.33
CA TYR A 181 10.20 11.74 13.90
C TYR A 181 8.95 11.77 14.76
N LEU A 182 7.95 10.89 14.51
CA LEU A 182 6.61 11.03 15.08
C LEU A 182 6.16 9.87 15.97
N TRP A 183 6.62 8.63 15.73
CA TRP A 183 6.14 7.50 16.51
C TRP A 183 6.91 7.33 17.80
N ASN A 184 6.23 7.42 18.93
CA ASN A 184 6.81 7.47 20.27
C ASN A 184 7.85 6.37 20.55
N ASP A 185 7.60 5.14 20.08
CA ASP A 185 8.46 3.97 20.36
C ASP A 185 9.78 4.00 19.60
N THR A 186 9.88 4.79 18.53
CA THR A 186 11.02 4.80 17.62
C THR A 186 11.61 6.19 17.38
N ALA A 187 10.92 7.25 17.78
CA ALA A 187 11.33 8.63 17.52
C ALA A 187 12.75 8.92 18.01
N GLY A 188 13.57 9.50 17.13
CA GLY A 188 14.96 9.83 17.39
C GLY A 188 15.94 8.65 17.38
N ASN A 189 15.47 7.41 17.20
CA ASN A 189 16.31 6.21 17.16
C ASN A 189 16.26 5.52 15.79
N ILE A 190 17.31 5.76 14.98
CA ILE A 190 17.40 5.21 13.61
C ILE A 190 17.29 3.68 13.59
N MET A 191 17.95 2.98 14.53
CA MET A 191 17.98 1.52 14.53
C MET A 191 16.60 0.94 14.85
N ASN A 192 15.90 1.49 15.84
CA ASN A 192 14.54 1.07 16.17
C ASN A 192 13.56 1.38 15.02
N SER A 193 13.68 2.57 14.40
CA SER A 193 12.87 2.94 13.24
C SER A 193 13.10 1.98 12.07
N LEU A 194 14.37 1.67 11.73
CA LEU A 194 14.69 0.72 10.67
C LEU A 194 14.17 -0.69 11.00
N LYS A 195 14.33 -1.15 12.24
CA LYS A 195 13.81 -2.44 12.68
C LYS A 195 12.29 -2.50 12.48
N MET A 196 11.55 -1.52 12.98
CA MET A 196 10.09 -1.44 12.84
C MET A 196 9.67 -1.46 11.37
N ILE A 197 10.29 -0.63 10.52
CA ILE A 197 9.95 -0.61 9.09
C ILE A 197 10.19 -1.97 8.44
N MET A 198 11.30 -2.61 8.74
CA MET A 198 11.64 -3.91 8.14
C MET A 198 10.69 -5.02 8.59
N THR A 199 10.35 -5.07 9.89
CA THR A 199 9.53 -6.15 10.46
C THR A 199 8.03 -5.96 10.25
N GLU A 200 7.56 -4.74 10.10
CA GLU A 200 6.13 -4.44 9.99
C GLU A 200 5.78 -3.97 8.58
N HIS A 201 6.35 -2.86 8.13
CA HIS A 201 5.92 -2.20 6.90
C HIS A 201 6.45 -2.88 5.62
N VAL A 202 7.71 -3.31 5.58
CA VAL A 202 8.25 -4.04 4.42
C VAL A 202 7.56 -5.39 4.27
N LEU A 203 7.37 -6.12 5.37
CA LEU A 203 6.67 -7.41 5.33
C LEU A 203 5.21 -7.25 4.92
N ALA A 204 4.49 -6.28 5.50
CA ALA A 204 3.12 -5.95 5.08
C ALA A 204 3.07 -5.54 3.60
N GLY A 205 4.02 -4.70 3.17
CA GLY A 205 4.17 -4.29 1.78
C GLY A 205 4.35 -5.46 0.82
N CYS A 206 5.19 -6.42 1.17
CA CYS A 206 5.37 -7.65 0.39
C CYS A 206 4.11 -8.53 0.40
N ALA A 207 3.43 -8.67 1.55
CA ALA A 207 2.20 -9.44 1.67
C ALA A 207 1.07 -8.87 0.80
N PHE A 208 0.83 -7.55 0.88
CA PHE A 208 -0.17 -6.87 0.05
C PHE A 208 0.20 -6.97 -1.43
N GLY A 209 1.48 -6.80 -1.78
CA GLY A 209 1.98 -6.96 -3.14
C GLY A 209 1.78 -8.37 -3.69
N PHE A 210 1.98 -9.39 -2.87
CA PHE A 210 1.73 -10.78 -3.23
C PHE A 210 0.23 -11.05 -3.46
N ILE A 211 -0.63 -10.54 -2.59
CA ILE A 211 -2.10 -10.65 -2.74
C ILE A 211 -2.56 -9.95 -4.02
N TYR A 212 -2.05 -8.75 -4.31
CA TYR A 212 -2.30 -8.05 -5.58
C TYR A 212 -1.96 -8.93 -6.80
N TYR A 213 -0.79 -9.53 -6.79
CA TYR A 213 -0.34 -10.42 -7.86
C TYR A 213 -1.25 -11.66 -7.99
N LYS A 214 -1.53 -12.33 -6.88
CA LYS A 214 -2.32 -13.57 -6.85
C LYS A 214 -3.81 -13.36 -7.12
N SER A 215 -4.35 -12.17 -6.85
CA SER A 215 -5.72 -11.78 -7.17
C SER A 215 -5.90 -11.28 -8.62
N ASN A 216 -4.96 -11.59 -9.51
CA ASN A 216 -4.96 -11.11 -10.88
C ASN A 216 -4.98 -9.57 -10.97
N LYS A 217 -4.13 -8.93 -10.20
CA LYS A 217 -4.02 -7.47 -10.10
C LYS A 217 -5.35 -6.80 -9.70
N ASN A 218 -6.11 -7.41 -8.79
CA ASN A 218 -7.32 -6.79 -8.24
C ASN A 218 -6.94 -5.94 -7.03
N LEU A 219 -7.05 -4.63 -7.16
CA LEU A 219 -6.61 -3.68 -6.15
C LEU A 219 -7.47 -3.72 -4.88
N TRP A 220 -8.76 -4.02 -5.00
CA TRP A 220 -9.65 -4.15 -3.84
C TRP A 220 -9.18 -5.21 -2.85
N SER A 221 -8.53 -6.27 -3.33
CA SER A 221 -7.98 -7.31 -2.47
C SER A 221 -6.95 -6.76 -1.48
N CYS A 222 -6.13 -5.81 -1.92
CA CYS A 222 -5.12 -5.17 -1.08
C CYS A 222 -5.72 -4.09 -0.20
N ILE A 223 -6.59 -3.24 -0.76
CA ILE A 223 -7.26 -2.17 -0.02
C ILE A 223 -7.99 -2.72 1.19
N ILE A 224 -8.76 -3.81 1.02
CA ILE A 224 -9.51 -4.41 2.13
C ILE A 224 -8.58 -5.05 3.15
N LEU A 225 -7.58 -5.82 2.71
CA LEU A 225 -6.63 -6.43 3.63
C LEU A 225 -5.87 -5.37 4.44
N HIS A 226 -5.38 -4.35 3.76
CA HIS A 226 -4.66 -3.23 4.39
C HIS A 226 -5.55 -2.49 5.40
N ALA A 227 -6.75 -2.07 4.98
CA ALA A 227 -7.69 -1.38 5.84
C ALA A 227 -8.09 -2.24 7.06
N PHE A 228 -8.29 -3.54 6.87
CA PHE A 228 -8.64 -4.44 7.95
C PHE A 228 -7.49 -4.61 8.94
N THR A 229 -6.24 -4.77 8.47
CA THR A 229 -5.05 -4.87 9.32
C THR A 229 -4.89 -3.63 10.19
N ASN A 230 -4.96 -2.44 9.60
CA ASN A 230 -4.85 -1.19 10.34
C ASN A 230 -6.01 -0.98 11.31
N ALA A 231 -7.23 -1.33 10.91
CA ALA A 231 -8.42 -1.22 11.77
C ALA A 231 -8.33 -2.12 13.01
N VAL A 232 -7.80 -3.34 12.87
CA VAL A 232 -7.57 -4.24 14.02
C VAL A 232 -6.51 -3.67 14.96
N ILE A 233 -5.39 -3.19 14.44
CA ILE A 233 -4.32 -2.56 15.25
C ILE A 233 -4.88 -1.36 16.02
N MET A 234 -5.65 -0.48 15.35
CA MET A 234 -6.27 0.67 16.00
C MET A 234 -7.32 0.28 17.05
N ALA A 235 -8.17 -0.71 16.75
CA ALA A 235 -9.17 -1.20 17.69
C ALA A 235 -8.51 -1.79 18.94
N LEU A 236 -7.48 -2.60 18.78
CA LEU A 236 -6.71 -3.17 19.89
C LEU A 236 -6.00 -2.06 20.69
N GLY A 237 -5.28 -1.15 20.02
CA GLY A 237 -4.60 -0.05 20.66
C GLY A 237 -5.54 0.80 21.53
N THR A 238 -6.71 1.16 21.01
CA THR A 238 -7.69 1.98 21.76
C THR A 238 -8.41 1.24 22.89
N VAL A 239 -8.30 -0.06 23.02
CA VAL A 239 -8.91 -0.87 24.09
C VAL A 239 -7.91 -1.21 25.17
N PHE A 240 -6.63 -1.36 24.82
CA PHE A 240 -5.58 -1.82 25.75
C PHE A 240 -4.58 -0.74 26.15
N SER A 241 -4.65 0.47 25.55
CA SER A 241 -3.82 1.62 25.96
C SER A 241 -4.40 2.44 27.13
N THR A 242 -5.52 2.02 27.69
CA THR A 242 -6.15 2.61 28.90
C THR A 242 -5.81 1.76 30.11
#